data_61e56b11607526e824be5d0f63afd314
#
_entry.id   61e56b11607526e824be5d0f63afd314
#
_cell.length_a   1.000
_cell.length_b   1.000
_cell.length_c   1.000
_cell.angle_alpha   90.00
_cell.angle_beta   90.00
_cell.angle_gamma   90.00
#
_symmetry.space_group_name_H-M   'P 1'
#
loop_
_entity.id
_entity.type
_entity.pdbx_description
1 polymer ?
#
loop_
_entity_poly.entity_id
_entity_poly.type
_entity_poly.pdbx_seq_one_letter_code
_entity_poly.pdbx_strand_id
1 'polypeptide(L)'
;MILVDEKLELALAAPHLALVRALTLQHAPHQQFYAFGSRVFGDAASRLRVKPHSDLDLAIVGEPLPLEQLFALRDAFSQSDLPMRVDIVQAGDLPEGWRIRAWPL
;
A
#
# COMPACT_ATOMS: atom_id res chain seq x y z
N MET A 1 -9.82 7.01 9.29
CA MET A 1 -10.35 5.65 9.54
C MET A 1 -10.07 4.76 8.35
N ILE A 2 -9.61 3.55 8.59
CA ILE A 2 -9.37 2.56 7.55
C ILE A 2 -10.56 1.63 7.48
N LEU A 3 -11.16 1.51 6.29
CA LEU A 3 -12.32 0.68 6.05
C LEU A 3 -11.89 -0.56 5.27
N VAL A 4 -11.94 -1.72 5.91
CA VAL A 4 -11.63 -3.00 5.29
C VAL A 4 -12.95 -3.70 4.94
N ASP A 5 -13.06 -4.15 3.68
CA ASP A 5 -14.25 -4.85 3.18
C ASP A 5 -13.76 -6.08 2.41
N GLU A 6 -14.33 -7.24 2.69
CA GLU A 6 -13.99 -8.49 2.01
C GLU A 6 -14.20 -8.44 0.50
N LYS A 7 -15.07 -7.53 0.04
CA LYS A 7 -15.34 -7.35 -1.39
C LYS A 7 -14.27 -6.55 -2.13
N LEU A 8 -13.37 -5.90 -1.39
CA LEU A 8 -12.30 -5.13 -2.01
C LEU A 8 -11.27 -6.05 -2.63
N GLU A 9 -10.82 -5.66 -3.81
CA GLU A 9 -9.77 -6.35 -4.54
C GLU A 9 -8.60 -5.41 -4.78
N LEU A 10 -7.41 -5.98 -4.93
CA LEU A 10 -6.19 -5.24 -5.21
C LEU A 10 -5.73 -5.55 -6.63
N ALA A 11 -5.60 -4.50 -7.45
CA ALA A 11 -5.07 -4.63 -8.82
C ALA A 11 -3.55 -4.70 -8.78
N LEU A 12 -3.03 -5.89 -8.48
CA LEU A 12 -1.59 -6.15 -8.41
C LEU A 12 -1.35 -7.62 -8.72
N ALA A 13 -0.46 -7.88 -9.66
CA ALA A 13 -0.11 -9.24 -10.04
C ALA A 13 0.50 -9.99 -8.85
N ALA A 14 0.24 -11.30 -8.76
CA ALA A 14 0.71 -12.10 -7.63
C ALA A 14 2.22 -12.02 -7.37
N PRO A 15 3.11 -12.04 -8.39
CA PRO A 15 4.54 -11.88 -8.15
C PRO A 15 4.90 -10.49 -7.57
N HIS A 16 4.21 -9.45 -8.00
CA HIS A 16 4.43 -8.11 -7.47
C HIS A 16 3.95 -7.99 -6.03
N LEU A 17 2.80 -8.59 -5.70
CA LEU A 17 2.30 -8.62 -4.34
C LEU A 17 3.27 -9.36 -3.42
N ALA A 18 3.81 -10.48 -3.87
CA ALA A 18 4.81 -11.23 -3.10
C ALA A 18 6.05 -10.38 -2.82
N LEU A 19 6.52 -9.62 -3.80
CA LEU A 19 7.66 -8.72 -3.62
C LEU A 19 7.36 -7.59 -2.64
N VAL A 20 6.18 -6.98 -2.74
CA VAL A 20 5.73 -5.94 -1.81
C VAL A 20 5.71 -6.49 -0.38
N ARG A 21 5.12 -7.66 -0.17
CA ARG A 21 5.09 -8.30 1.14
C ARG A 21 6.47 -8.61 1.68
N ALA A 22 7.37 -9.12 0.83
CA ALA A 22 8.73 -9.43 1.23
C ALA A 22 9.49 -8.19 1.71
N LEU A 23 9.36 -7.08 0.97
CA LEU A 23 10.04 -5.83 1.32
C LEU A 23 9.48 -5.20 2.59
N THR A 24 8.15 -5.18 2.76
CA THR A 24 7.54 -4.65 3.99
C THR A 24 7.92 -5.50 5.20
N LEU A 25 7.93 -6.81 5.06
CA LEU A 25 8.32 -7.71 6.14
C LEU A 25 9.80 -7.56 6.52
N GLN A 26 10.66 -7.37 5.53
CA GLN A 26 12.10 -7.21 5.74
C GLN A 26 12.42 -5.91 6.46
N HIS A 27 11.80 -4.81 6.07
CA HIS A 27 12.13 -3.47 6.55
C HIS A 27 11.25 -2.97 7.71
N ALA A 28 10.06 -3.53 7.86
CA ALA A 28 9.09 -3.09 8.87
C ALA A 28 8.24 -4.26 9.37
N PRO A 29 8.86 -5.28 10.01
CA PRO A 29 8.18 -6.53 10.36
C PRO A 29 7.08 -6.36 11.41
N HIS A 30 7.08 -5.26 12.16
CA HIS A 30 6.13 -5.03 13.24
C HIS A 30 5.01 -4.06 12.87
N GLN A 31 5.03 -3.49 11.68
CA GLN A 31 4.01 -2.58 11.22
C GLN A 31 2.95 -3.29 10.40
N GLN A 32 1.72 -2.79 10.49
CA GLN A 32 0.62 -3.25 9.67
C GLN A 32 0.49 -2.34 8.45
N PHE A 33 0.51 -2.92 7.26
CA PHE A 33 0.38 -2.19 6.00
C PHE A 33 -0.97 -2.47 5.35
N TYR A 34 -1.53 -1.43 4.73
CA TYR A 34 -2.74 -1.54 3.93
C TYR A 34 -2.50 -0.87 2.57
N ALA A 35 -2.96 -1.51 1.51
CA ALA A 35 -3.01 -0.88 0.20
C ALA A 35 -4.30 -0.07 0.09
N PHE A 36 -4.23 1.09 -0.58
CA PHE A 36 -5.40 1.93 -0.82
C PHE A 36 -5.24 2.65 -2.16
N GLY A 37 -6.17 3.57 -2.46
CA GLY A 37 -6.09 4.34 -3.68
C GLY A 37 -6.60 3.61 -4.91
N SER A 38 -6.12 4.02 -6.09
CA SER A 38 -6.68 3.59 -7.37
C SER A 38 -6.57 2.09 -7.67
N ARG A 39 -5.62 1.40 -7.04
CA ARG A 39 -5.44 -0.05 -7.24
C ARG A 39 -6.35 -0.90 -6.37
N VAL A 40 -7.08 -0.29 -5.44
CA VAL A 40 -8.06 -0.97 -4.59
C VAL A 40 -9.45 -0.62 -5.09
N PHE A 41 -10.25 -1.63 -5.43
CA PHE A 41 -11.56 -1.43 -6.03
C PHE A 41 -12.56 -2.45 -5.49
N GLY A 42 -13.85 -2.07 -5.53
CA GLY A 42 -14.93 -2.92 -5.05
C GLY A 42 -15.88 -3.41 -6.14
N ASP A 43 -15.68 -2.99 -7.39
CA ASP A 43 -16.55 -3.36 -8.49
C ASP A 43 -15.80 -3.41 -9.83
N ALA A 44 -16.42 -4.06 -10.82
CA ALA A 44 -15.81 -4.25 -12.14
C ALA A 44 -15.56 -2.93 -12.89
N ALA A 45 -16.42 -1.94 -12.70
CA ALA A 45 -16.25 -0.64 -13.36
C ALA A 45 -15.02 0.09 -12.85
N SER A 46 -14.78 0.05 -11.55
CA SER A 46 -13.58 0.64 -10.93
C SER A 46 -12.33 -0.09 -11.39
N ARG A 47 -12.38 -1.42 -11.55
CA ARG A 47 -11.27 -2.22 -12.06
C ARG A 47 -10.81 -1.75 -13.43
N LEU A 48 -11.73 -1.41 -14.32
CA LEU A 48 -11.42 -0.95 -15.67
C LEU A 48 -10.69 0.40 -15.68
N ARG A 49 -10.75 1.16 -14.59
CA ARG A 49 -10.08 2.46 -14.46
C ARG A 49 -8.64 2.34 -13.98
N VAL A 50 -8.21 1.18 -13.52
CA VAL A 50 -6.85 0.98 -13.06
C VAL A 50 -5.92 0.91 -14.26
N LYS A 51 -4.96 1.83 -14.30
CA LYS A 51 -3.96 1.86 -15.38
C LYS A 51 -2.75 1.03 -14.99
N PRO A 52 -2.03 0.43 -15.96
CA PRO A 52 -0.86 -0.41 -15.66
C PRO A 52 0.22 0.29 -14.83
N HIS A 53 0.36 1.60 -14.99
CA HIS A 53 1.38 2.40 -14.30
C HIS A 53 0.83 3.20 -13.12
N SER A 54 -0.40 2.93 -12.69
CA SER A 54 -0.95 3.58 -11.49
C SER A 54 -0.05 3.28 -10.29
N ASP A 55 0.19 4.29 -9.45
CA ASP A 55 0.96 4.13 -8.23
C ASP A 55 0.28 3.15 -7.27
N LEU A 56 1.09 2.42 -6.53
CA LEU A 56 0.61 1.62 -5.42
C LEU A 56 0.73 2.45 -4.15
N ASP A 57 -0.39 2.74 -3.51
CA ASP A 57 -0.44 3.53 -2.28
C ASP A 57 -0.53 2.59 -1.08
N LEU A 58 0.40 2.75 -0.13
CA LEU A 58 0.44 1.97 1.09
C LEU A 58 0.31 2.89 2.31
N ALA A 59 -0.48 2.46 3.29
CA ALA A 59 -0.61 3.13 4.57
C ALA A 59 -0.04 2.26 5.69
N ILE A 60 0.76 2.86 6.55
CA ILE A 60 1.25 2.23 7.79
C ILE A 60 0.29 2.61 8.91
N VAL A 61 -0.27 1.61 9.58
CA VAL A 61 -1.22 1.80 10.68
C VAL A 61 -0.58 1.37 11.98
N GLY A 62 -0.85 2.12 13.06
CA GLY A 62 -0.29 1.88 14.38
C GLY A 62 0.92 2.75 14.65
N GLU A 63 1.93 2.18 15.30
CA GLU A 63 3.15 2.91 15.63
C GLU A 63 3.83 3.46 14.38
N PRO A 64 4.24 4.74 14.39
CA PRO A 64 4.98 5.30 13.26
C PRO A 64 6.29 4.55 13.02
N LEU A 65 6.60 4.33 11.76
CA LEU A 65 7.90 3.76 11.40
C LEU A 65 9.00 4.80 11.60
N PRO A 66 10.09 4.48 12.29
CA PRO A 66 11.21 5.41 12.41
C PRO A 66 11.70 5.89 11.05
N LEU A 67 12.10 7.15 10.97
CA LEU A 67 12.42 7.81 9.70
C LEU A 67 13.49 7.07 8.89
N GLU A 68 14.51 6.55 9.56
CA GLU A 68 15.57 5.77 8.90
C GLU A 68 15.02 4.51 8.23
N GLN A 69 14.11 3.81 8.92
CA GLN A 69 13.48 2.61 8.38
C GLN A 69 12.53 2.96 7.23
N LEU A 70 11.82 4.08 7.35
CA LEU A 70 10.93 4.54 6.27
C LEU A 70 11.73 4.86 5.01
N PHE A 71 12.85 5.55 5.14
CA PHE A 71 13.72 5.85 4.00
C PHE A 71 14.31 4.58 3.38
N ALA A 72 14.74 3.64 4.21
CA ALA A 72 15.25 2.35 3.73
C ALA A 72 14.19 1.58 2.95
N LEU A 73 12.96 1.58 3.44
CA LEU A 73 11.85 0.91 2.78
C LEU A 73 11.50 1.58 1.44
N ARG A 74 11.43 2.91 1.40
CA ARG A 74 11.20 3.66 0.17
C ARG A 74 12.29 3.40 -0.86
N ASP A 75 13.53 3.38 -0.42
CA ASP A 75 14.67 3.10 -1.28
C ASP A 75 14.61 1.67 -1.84
N ALA A 76 14.26 0.69 -1.00
CA ALA A 76 14.11 -0.69 -1.42
C ALA A 76 13.03 -0.83 -2.50
N PHE A 77 11.89 -0.15 -2.36
CA PHE A 77 10.86 -0.15 -3.40
C PHE A 77 11.35 0.52 -4.68
N SER A 78 12.04 1.65 -4.55
CA SER A 78 12.58 2.39 -5.71
C SER A 78 13.58 1.55 -6.52
N GLN A 79 14.35 0.71 -5.86
CA GLN A 79 15.35 -0.15 -6.50
C GLN A 79 14.82 -1.53 -6.88
N SER A 80 13.55 -1.81 -6.58
CA SER A 80 12.94 -3.10 -6.89
C SER A 80 12.53 -3.19 -8.37
N ASP A 81 12.16 -4.41 -8.78
CA ASP A 81 11.66 -4.66 -10.14
C ASP A 81 10.17 -4.37 -10.30
N LEU A 82 9.55 -3.66 -9.36
CA LEU A 82 8.15 -3.28 -9.49
C LEU A 82 7.96 -2.30 -10.64
N PRO A 83 6.94 -2.53 -11.49
CA PRO A 83 6.70 -1.66 -12.66
C PRO A 83 6.00 -0.34 -12.31
N MET A 84 5.58 -0.16 -11.06
CA MET A 84 4.90 1.04 -10.60
C MET A 84 5.63 1.65 -9.42
N ARG A 85 5.39 2.94 -9.20
CA ARG A 85 5.87 3.65 -8.02
C ARG A 85 5.06 3.22 -6.79
N VAL A 86 5.71 3.13 -5.64
CA VAL A 86 5.07 2.85 -4.36
C VAL A 86 5.15 4.09 -3.48
N ASP A 87 4.00 4.62 -3.11
CA ASP A 87 3.88 5.76 -2.19
C ASP A 87 3.48 5.23 -0.82
N ILE A 88 4.19 5.68 0.21
CA ILE A 88 3.94 5.23 1.59
C ILE A 88 3.55 6.43 2.44
N VAL A 89 2.42 6.30 3.14
CA VAL A 89 1.97 7.29 4.11
C VAL A 89 1.80 6.62 5.47
N GLN A 90 1.98 7.38 6.53
CA GLN A 90 1.67 6.94 7.88
C GLN A 90 0.26 7.40 8.22
N ALA A 91 -0.58 6.50 8.71
CA ALA A 91 -1.98 6.81 8.98
C ALA A 91 -2.14 7.96 9.98
N GLY A 92 -1.20 8.10 10.92
CA GLY A 92 -1.19 9.20 11.88
C GLY A 92 -0.97 10.58 11.28
N ASP A 93 -0.41 10.66 10.06
CA ASP A 93 -0.19 11.91 9.35
C ASP A 93 -1.37 12.34 8.49
N LEU A 94 -2.41 11.51 8.41
CA LEU A 94 -3.61 11.82 7.64
C LEU A 94 -4.52 12.77 8.43
N PRO A 95 -5.26 13.66 7.72
CA PRO A 95 -6.17 14.56 8.38
C PRO A 95 -7.21 13.81 9.23
N GLU A 96 -7.60 14.41 10.34
CA GLU A 96 -8.66 13.88 11.18
C GLU A 96 -9.96 13.74 10.37
N GLY A 97 -10.66 12.62 10.56
CA GLY A 97 -11.89 12.33 9.82
C GLY A 97 -11.66 11.72 8.44
N TRP A 98 -10.43 11.57 8.01
CA TRP A 98 -10.12 10.97 6.73
C TRP A 98 -10.45 9.48 6.72
N ARG A 99 -11.04 9.01 5.62
CA ARG A 99 -11.46 7.61 5.47
C ARG A 99 -10.92 7.06 4.18
N ILE A 100 -10.34 5.87 4.25
CA ILE A 100 -9.88 5.14 3.06
C ILE A 100 -10.45 3.73 3.05
N ARG A 101 -10.75 3.25 1.85
CA ARG A 101 -10.97 1.84 1.61
C ARG A 101 -9.60 1.20 1.45
N ALA A 102 -9.31 0.19 2.25
CA ALA A 102 -7.97 -0.37 2.31
C ALA A 102 -7.98 -1.89 2.23
N TRP A 103 -7.00 -2.41 1.56
CA TRP A 103 -6.78 -3.84 1.39
C TRP A 103 -5.60 -4.27 2.27
N PRO A 104 -5.79 -5.18 3.23
CA PRO A 104 -4.70 -5.61 4.13
C PRO A 104 -3.61 -6.37 3.38
N LEU A 105 -2.37 -6.03 3.64
CA LEU A 105 -1.23 -6.73 3.07
C LEU A 105 -0.87 -8.03 3.76
#